data_e99185e37060e94c03401d4a141f4813
#
_entry.id   e99185e37060e94c03401d4a141f4813
#
_cell.length_a   1.000
_cell.length_b   1.000
_cell.length_c   1.000
_cell.angle_alpha   90.00
_cell.angle_beta   90.00
_cell.angle_gamma   90.00
#
_symmetry.space_group_name_H-M   'P 1'
#
loop_
_entity.id
_entity.type
_entity.pdbx_description
1 polymer ?
#
loop_
_entity_poly.entity_id
_entity_poly.type
_entity_poly.pdbx_seq_one_letter_code
_entity_poly.pdbx_strand_id
1 'polypeptide(L)'
;MMKNRPVYFNVKLFCFLLLCCLSQSAYAEWTMLAKDKRDNTYYLDSTITRTGKISKAWALIDFANPMIDVQSVKRLYEANCETGRIRISYKMFYLEKGGVGTVRSTDAKPGFWNYPAPDSISEKLFDKLCGAESDQQQTTPSSEPAEKSSH
;
A
#
# COMPACT_ATOMS: atom_id res chain seq x y z
N MET A 1 29.24 57.27 -9.61
CA MET A 1 29.61 56.25 -8.55
C MET A 1 28.56 55.16 -8.57
N MET A 2 28.80 54.09 -9.25
CA MET A 2 27.91 52.91 -9.27
C MET A 2 28.22 52.01 -8.10
N LYS A 3 27.26 51.86 -7.18
CA LYS A 3 27.39 51.09 -5.94
C LYS A 3 27.13 49.62 -6.26
N ASN A 4 28.19 48.80 -6.33
CA ASN A 4 28.09 47.33 -6.51
C ASN A 4 27.34 46.76 -5.32
N ARG A 5 26.10 46.26 -5.57
CA ARG A 5 25.34 45.45 -4.60
C ARG A 5 25.88 44.02 -4.64
N PRO A 6 26.14 43.38 -3.49
CA PRO A 6 26.75 42.06 -3.47
C PRO A 6 25.76 41.00 -3.94
N VAL A 7 26.23 40.16 -4.86
CA VAL A 7 25.51 39.02 -5.50
C VAL A 7 25.14 37.92 -4.48
N TYR A 8 25.71 37.98 -3.26
CA TYR A 8 25.52 36.97 -2.20
C TYR A 8 24.09 36.86 -1.66
N PHE A 9 23.25 37.89 -1.81
CA PHE A 9 21.86 37.85 -1.33
C PHE A 9 20.99 36.95 -2.20
N ASN A 10 21.26 36.86 -3.48
CA ASN A 10 20.49 36.05 -4.42
C ASN A 10 20.80 34.53 -4.31
N VAL A 11 22.02 34.16 -3.93
CA VAL A 11 22.41 32.75 -3.77
C VAL A 11 21.73 32.12 -2.57
N LYS A 12 21.64 32.81 -1.44
CA LYS A 12 20.92 32.29 -0.23
C LYS A 12 19.44 32.14 -0.49
N LEU A 13 18.81 33.10 -1.18
CA LEU A 13 17.39 33.02 -1.55
C LEU A 13 17.13 31.90 -2.56
N PHE A 14 18.02 31.69 -3.50
CA PHE A 14 17.93 30.61 -4.48
C PHE A 14 18.10 29.22 -3.84
N CYS A 15 19.06 29.04 -2.91
CA CYS A 15 19.20 27.79 -2.15
C CYS A 15 17.98 27.51 -1.27
N PHE A 16 17.36 28.53 -0.66
CA PHE A 16 16.16 28.34 0.14
C PHE A 16 14.96 27.92 -0.70
N LEU A 17 14.80 28.51 -1.88
CA LEU A 17 13.77 28.08 -2.86
C LEU A 17 13.99 26.66 -3.38
N LEU A 18 15.25 26.25 -3.61
CA LEU A 18 15.56 24.90 -4.08
C LEU A 18 15.27 23.84 -2.99
N LEU A 19 15.51 24.18 -1.70
CA LEU A 19 15.22 23.27 -0.59
C LEU A 19 13.72 23.06 -0.36
N CYS A 20 12.87 24.04 -0.65
CA CYS A 20 11.42 23.91 -0.54
C CYS A 20 10.81 22.99 -1.60
N CYS A 21 11.45 22.77 -2.74
CA CYS A 21 10.95 21.89 -3.82
C CYS A 21 11.16 20.40 -3.54
N LEU A 22 11.94 20.01 -2.52
CA LEU A 22 12.28 18.61 -2.24
C LEU A 22 11.35 17.94 -1.22
N SER A 23 10.40 18.65 -0.64
CA SER A 23 9.37 18.05 0.23
C SER A 23 8.27 17.40 -0.62
N GLN A 24 8.60 16.31 -1.30
CA GLN A 24 7.58 15.41 -1.85
C GLN A 24 6.97 14.65 -0.69
N SER A 25 5.77 15.06 -0.29
CA SER A 25 4.96 14.28 0.65
C SER A 25 4.67 12.94 0.01
N ALA A 26 5.27 11.88 0.53
CA ALA A 26 4.89 10.51 0.18
C ALA A 26 3.47 10.27 0.71
N TYR A 27 2.47 10.61 -0.08
CA TYR A 27 1.10 10.19 0.19
C TYR A 27 1.03 8.68 -0.06
N ALA A 28 0.50 7.95 0.92
CA ALA A 28 0.09 6.57 0.70
C ALA A 28 -0.88 6.55 -0.48
N GLU A 29 -0.49 5.89 -1.55
CA GLU A 29 -1.32 5.79 -2.75
C GLU A 29 -2.31 4.64 -2.55
N TRP A 30 -3.60 5.00 -2.37
CA TRP A 30 -4.68 4.05 -2.24
C TRP A 30 -5.17 3.61 -3.62
N THR A 31 -4.94 2.36 -3.97
CA THR A 31 -5.44 1.76 -5.21
C THR A 31 -6.76 1.04 -4.95
N MET A 32 -7.79 1.37 -5.73
CA MET A 32 -9.06 0.65 -5.63
C MET A 32 -8.87 -0.83 -5.98
N LEU A 33 -9.24 -1.71 -5.07
CA LEU A 33 -9.13 -3.16 -5.23
C LEU A 33 -10.42 -3.78 -5.77
N ALA A 34 -11.54 -3.48 -5.14
CA ALA A 34 -12.84 -4.06 -5.50
C ALA A 34 -13.99 -3.36 -4.75
N LYS A 35 -15.23 -3.69 -5.15
CA LYS A 35 -16.43 -3.48 -4.34
C LYS A 35 -16.99 -4.83 -3.88
N ASP A 36 -17.60 -4.84 -2.70
CA ASP A 36 -18.32 -6.00 -2.22
C ASP A 36 -19.80 -5.96 -2.65
N LYS A 37 -20.58 -6.99 -2.29
CA LYS A 37 -22.01 -7.11 -2.61
C LYS A 37 -22.91 -6.05 -1.94
N ARG A 38 -22.34 -5.26 -1.00
CA ARG A 38 -23.03 -4.15 -0.31
C ARG A 38 -22.57 -2.80 -0.81
N ASP A 39 -21.87 -2.76 -1.96
CA ASP A 39 -21.24 -1.57 -2.57
C ASP A 39 -20.17 -0.90 -1.70
N ASN A 40 -19.68 -1.55 -0.64
CA ASN A 40 -18.52 -1.04 0.09
C ASN A 40 -17.31 -1.09 -0.81
N THR A 41 -16.55 0.00 -0.86
CA THR A 41 -15.36 0.10 -1.72
C THR A 41 -14.11 -0.22 -0.91
N TYR A 42 -13.30 -1.12 -1.42
CA TYR A 42 -12.02 -1.54 -0.84
C TYR A 42 -10.87 -0.94 -1.62
N TYR A 43 -9.93 -0.37 -0.89
CA TYR A 43 -8.67 0.15 -1.42
C TYR A 43 -7.51 -0.54 -0.72
N LEU A 44 -6.41 -0.72 -1.43
CA LEU A 44 -5.15 -1.25 -0.90
C LEU A 44 -4.08 -0.15 -0.92
N ASP A 45 -3.35 -0.02 0.16
CA ASP A 45 -2.13 0.80 0.20
C ASP A 45 -1.07 0.17 -0.72
N SER A 46 -0.44 0.99 -1.55
CA SER A 46 0.65 0.55 -2.43
C SER A 46 1.88 0.04 -1.66
N THR A 47 2.00 0.41 -0.37
CA THR A 47 3.11 0.01 0.48
C THR A 47 2.87 -1.37 1.09
N ILE A 48 3.51 -2.39 0.51
CA ILE A 48 3.52 -3.74 1.06
C ILE A 48 4.85 -3.98 1.78
N THR A 49 4.79 -4.30 3.08
CA THR A 49 5.98 -4.67 3.85
C THR A 49 6.07 -6.19 3.99
N ARG A 50 7.30 -6.72 3.85
CA ARG A 50 7.56 -8.16 3.97
C ARG A 50 8.59 -8.42 5.05
N THR A 51 8.31 -9.43 5.87
CA THR A 51 9.23 -9.91 6.92
C THR A 51 9.18 -11.42 6.92
N GLY A 52 10.21 -12.05 6.36
CA GLY A 52 10.21 -13.49 6.11
C GLY A 52 9.01 -13.90 5.25
N LYS A 53 8.19 -14.80 5.78
CA LYS A 53 7.01 -15.37 5.10
C LYS A 53 5.73 -14.54 5.27
N ILE A 54 5.80 -13.43 6.00
CA ILE A 54 4.66 -12.58 6.31
C ILE A 54 4.72 -11.30 5.47
N SER A 55 3.70 -11.07 4.67
CA SER A 55 3.45 -9.82 3.97
C SER A 55 2.35 -9.04 4.68
N LYS A 56 2.49 -7.72 4.76
CA LYS A 56 1.52 -6.83 5.43
C LYS A 56 1.21 -5.63 4.55
N ALA A 57 -0.04 -5.24 4.51
CA ALA A 57 -0.48 -3.97 3.94
C ALA A 57 -1.75 -3.47 4.63
N TRP A 58 -1.96 -2.15 4.54
CA TRP A 58 -3.20 -1.54 4.95
C TRP A 58 -4.23 -1.64 3.82
N ALA A 59 -5.47 -1.95 4.20
CA ALA A 59 -6.63 -1.77 3.33
C ALA A 59 -7.58 -0.77 3.97
N LEU A 60 -8.15 0.11 3.15
CA LEU A 60 -9.20 1.04 3.50
C LEU A 60 -10.51 0.52 2.94
N ILE A 61 -11.57 0.57 3.73
CA ILE A 61 -12.92 0.23 3.33
C ILE A 61 -13.82 1.43 3.58
N ASP A 62 -14.40 1.97 2.52
CA ASP A 62 -15.45 2.98 2.59
C ASP A 62 -16.81 2.29 2.53
N PHE A 63 -17.64 2.50 3.56
CA PHE A 63 -18.96 1.91 3.63
C PHE A 63 -19.96 2.67 2.75
N ALA A 64 -20.66 1.97 1.87
CA ALA A 64 -21.74 2.56 1.07
C ALA A 64 -22.91 3.01 1.95
N ASN A 65 -23.25 2.17 2.94
CA ASN A 65 -24.28 2.45 3.94
C ASN A 65 -23.62 2.40 5.33
N PRO A 66 -23.20 3.54 5.89
CA PRO A 66 -22.56 3.60 7.18
C PRO A 66 -23.48 3.08 8.29
N MET A 67 -22.95 2.26 9.19
CA MET A 67 -23.64 1.89 10.42
C MET A 67 -23.13 2.78 11.56
N ILE A 68 -24.06 3.49 12.24
CA ILE A 68 -23.75 4.24 13.48
C ILE A 68 -22.47 5.09 13.35
N ASP A 69 -22.50 6.20 12.64
CA ASP A 69 -21.45 7.21 12.51
C ASP A 69 -20.11 6.75 11.91
N VAL A 70 -19.85 5.45 11.74
CA VAL A 70 -18.62 4.94 11.13
C VAL A 70 -18.78 4.90 9.63
N GLN A 71 -18.02 5.75 8.91
CA GLN A 71 -18.08 5.84 7.45
C GLN A 71 -16.98 5.04 6.75
N SER A 72 -15.86 4.80 7.45
CA SER A 72 -14.75 4.00 6.90
C SER A 72 -13.97 3.26 7.97
N VAL A 73 -13.19 2.27 7.53
CA VAL A 73 -12.27 1.52 8.40
C VAL A 73 -10.96 1.26 7.66
N LYS A 74 -9.82 1.52 8.33
CA LYS A 74 -8.52 1.00 7.92
C LYS A 74 -8.24 -0.31 8.64
N ARG A 75 -7.79 -1.32 7.89
CA ARG A 75 -7.43 -2.65 8.42
C ARG A 75 -6.01 -3.01 7.99
N LEU A 76 -5.19 -3.40 8.96
CA LEU A 76 -3.90 -3.99 8.66
C LEU A 76 -4.10 -5.49 8.42
N TYR A 77 -3.86 -5.93 7.20
CA TYR A 77 -3.86 -7.34 6.82
C TYR A 77 -2.45 -7.91 6.93
N GLU A 78 -2.37 -9.14 7.41
CA GLU A 78 -1.17 -9.96 7.38
C GLU A 78 -1.47 -11.22 6.60
N ALA A 79 -0.64 -11.51 5.60
CA ALA A 79 -0.71 -12.74 4.81
C ALA A 79 0.55 -13.59 5.09
N ASN A 80 0.36 -14.85 5.42
CA ASN A 80 1.43 -15.82 5.45
C ASN A 80 1.46 -16.54 4.11
N CYS A 81 2.39 -16.14 3.25
CA CYS A 81 2.49 -16.62 1.87
C CYS A 81 2.93 -18.09 1.78
N GLU A 82 3.59 -18.63 2.80
CA GLU A 82 3.95 -20.04 2.85
C GLU A 82 2.75 -20.94 3.17
N THR A 83 1.93 -20.52 4.15
CA THR A 83 0.80 -21.34 4.60
C THR A 83 -0.52 -21.01 3.90
N GLY A 84 -0.54 -20.02 3.01
CA GLY A 84 -1.74 -19.60 2.30
C GLY A 84 -2.82 -18.96 3.18
N ARG A 85 -2.47 -18.36 4.31
CA ARG A 85 -3.43 -17.82 5.28
C ARG A 85 -3.33 -16.32 5.40
N ILE A 86 -4.46 -15.68 5.71
CA ILE A 86 -4.58 -14.24 5.93
C ILE A 86 -5.33 -13.95 7.22
N ARG A 87 -5.00 -12.83 7.87
CA ARG A 87 -5.73 -12.30 9.02
C ARG A 87 -5.74 -10.78 9.02
N ILE A 88 -6.62 -10.19 9.82
CA ILE A 88 -6.59 -8.77 10.18
C ILE A 88 -5.89 -8.69 11.54
N SER A 89 -4.82 -7.89 11.63
CA SER A 89 -4.07 -7.70 12.87
C SER A 89 -4.40 -6.41 13.61
N TYR A 90 -4.96 -5.43 12.90
CA TYR A 90 -5.34 -4.14 13.47
C TYR A 90 -6.48 -3.49 12.69
N LYS A 91 -7.33 -2.70 13.36
CA LYS A 91 -8.43 -1.94 12.76
C LYS A 91 -8.52 -0.55 13.36
N MET A 92 -8.85 0.44 12.54
CA MET A 92 -9.15 1.81 12.94
C MET A 92 -10.44 2.25 12.26
N PHE A 93 -11.42 2.64 13.05
CA PHE A 93 -12.76 3.05 12.58
C PHE A 93 -12.84 4.57 12.56
N TYR A 94 -13.30 5.15 11.46
CA TYR A 94 -13.35 6.59 11.21
C TYR A 94 -14.78 7.08 11.03
N LEU A 95 -15.05 8.30 11.50
CA LEU A 95 -16.35 8.97 11.32
C LEU A 95 -16.53 9.54 9.90
N GLU A 96 -15.46 9.58 9.11
CA GLU A 96 -15.46 10.11 7.74
C GLU A 96 -15.00 9.02 6.75
N LYS A 97 -15.39 9.18 5.47
CA LYS A 97 -14.88 8.34 4.38
C LYS A 97 -13.40 8.59 4.13
N GLY A 98 -12.75 7.68 3.42
CA GLY A 98 -11.34 7.81 3.08
C GLY A 98 -10.37 7.51 4.22
N GLY A 99 -10.85 7.06 5.38
CA GLY A 99 -10.00 6.78 6.53
C GLY A 99 -9.32 8.05 7.07
N VAL A 100 -10.01 9.17 7.04
CA VAL A 100 -9.54 10.48 7.53
C VAL A 100 -10.45 10.99 8.65
N GLY A 101 -10.08 12.12 9.24
CA GLY A 101 -10.86 12.75 10.29
C GLY A 101 -10.77 12.03 11.63
N THR A 102 -11.86 12.05 12.39
CA THR A 102 -11.89 11.55 13.76
C THR A 102 -11.90 10.02 13.82
N VAL A 103 -10.97 9.44 14.56
CA VAL A 103 -10.96 8.01 14.89
C VAL A 103 -12.01 7.74 15.97
N ARG A 104 -13.02 6.95 15.64
CA ARG A 104 -14.09 6.53 16.57
C ARG A 104 -13.56 5.51 17.58
N SER A 105 -12.83 4.51 17.10
CA SER A 105 -12.26 3.44 17.92
C SER A 105 -11.16 2.68 17.17
N THR A 106 -10.37 1.94 17.92
CA THR A 106 -9.35 1.04 17.38
C THR A 106 -9.51 -0.36 17.98
N ASP A 107 -9.10 -1.38 17.22
CA ASP A 107 -9.02 -2.77 17.69
C ASP A 107 -7.65 -3.33 17.30
N ALA A 108 -6.80 -3.52 18.29
CA ALA A 108 -5.44 -4.04 18.16
C ALA A 108 -5.35 -5.56 18.40
N LYS A 109 -6.50 -6.22 18.60
CA LYS A 109 -6.52 -7.68 18.82
C LYS A 109 -6.44 -8.39 17.47
N PRO A 110 -5.36 -9.14 17.18
CA PRO A 110 -5.27 -9.90 15.95
C PRO A 110 -6.38 -10.97 15.87
N GLY A 111 -6.98 -11.05 14.68
CA GLY A 111 -7.91 -12.11 14.34
C GLY A 111 -7.22 -13.46 14.12
N PHE A 112 -8.02 -14.49 13.91
CA PHE A 112 -7.53 -15.82 13.57
C PHE A 112 -6.98 -15.85 12.14
N TRP A 113 -6.00 -16.73 11.93
CA TRP A 113 -5.51 -17.07 10.60
C TRP A 113 -6.54 -17.93 9.87
N ASN A 114 -6.98 -17.46 8.71
CA ASN A 114 -7.97 -18.15 7.86
C ASN A 114 -7.44 -18.30 6.45
N TYR A 115 -7.90 -19.32 5.74
CA TYR A 115 -7.69 -19.41 4.30
C TYR A 115 -8.61 -18.37 3.61
N PRO A 116 -8.11 -17.63 2.61
CA PRO A 116 -8.97 -16.77 1.80
C PRO A 116 -10.06 -17.62 1.13
N ALA A 117 -11.31 -17.17 1.20
CA ALA A 117 -12.38 -17.85 0.49
C ALA A 117 -12.28 -17.56 -1.02
N PRO A 118 -12.51 -18.54 -1.90
CA PRO A 118 -12.52 -18.32 -3.35
C PRO A 118 -13.46 -17.18 -3.76
N ASP A 119 -13.08 -16.40 -4.77
CA ASP A 119 -13.81 -15.26 -5.35
C ASP A 119 -14.13 -14.13 -4.34
N SER A 120 -13.42 -14.10 -3.21
CA SER A 120 -13.63 -13.12 -2.15
C SER A 120 -12.65 -11.94 -2.22
N ILE A 121 -12.98 -10.87 -1.48
CA ILE A 121 -12.06 -9.74 -1.26
C ILE A 121 -10.77 -10.21 -0.52
N SER A 122 -10.89 -11.18 0.38
CA SER A 122 -9.72 -11.70 1.11
C SER A 122 -8.75 -12.45 0.20
N GLU A 123 -9.24 -13.14 -0.82
CA GLU A 123 -8.39 -13.77 -1.84
C GLU A 123 -7.66 -12.71 -2.66
N LYS A 124 -8.39 -11.71 -3.18
CA LYS A 124 -7.78 -10.60 -3.93
C LYS A 124 -6.71 -9.87 -3.12
N LEU A 125 -6.94 -9.66 -1.81
CA LEU A 125 -5.95 -9.08 -0.91
C LEU A 125 -4.75 -10.01 -0.73
N PHE A 126 -4.98 -11.31 -0.55
CA PHE A 126 -3.92 -12.31 -0.40
C PHE A 126 -3.04 -12.35 -1.64
N ASP A 127 -3.63 -12.39 -2.84
CA ASP A 127 -2.91 -12.41 -4.12
C ASP A 127 -2.05 -11.14 -4.29
N LYS A 128 -2.58 -9.97 -3.91
CA LYS A 128 -1.79 -8.73 -3.94
C LYS A 128 -0.64 -8.73 -2.93
N LEU A 129 -0.86 -9.30 -1.75
CA LEU A 129 0.15 -9.36 -0.69
C LEU A 129 1.26 -10.39 -1.00
N CYS A 130 0.91 -11.52 -1.62
CA CYS A 130 1.84 -12.62 -1.87
C CYS A 130 2.27 -12.74 -3.33
N GLY A 131 1.45 -12.30 -4.30
CA GLY A 131 1.70 -12.46 -5.73
C GLY A 131 2.79 -11.55 -6.30
N ALA A 132 3.14 -10.46 -5.64
CA ALA A 132 4.18 -9.53 -6.11
C ALA A 132 5.62 -10.10 -6.05
N GLU A 133 5.82 -11.32 -5.52
CA GLU A 133 7.11 -12.01 -5.58
C GLU A 133 7.33 -12.75 -6.91
N SER A 134 6.26 -13.10 -7.63
CA SER A 134 6.36 -13.82 -8.90
C SER A 134 6.88 -12.95 -10.05
N ASP A 135 6.69 -11.63 -9.98
CA ASP A 135 7.12 -10.72 -11.06
C ASP A 135 8.61 -10.31 -10.97
N GLN A 136 9.25 -10.51 -9.81
CA GLN A 136 10.68 -10.16 -9.64
C GLN A 136 11.63 -11.33 -9.96
N GLN A 137 11.13 -12.56 -10.08
CA GLN A 137 11.97 -13.75 -10.30
C GLN A 137 12.00 -14.22 -11.76
N GLN A 138 11.30 -13.53 -12.68
CA GLN A 138 11.17 -13.95 -14.08
C GLN A 138 11.99 -13.13 -15.08
N THR A 139 12.99 -12.37 -14.63
CA THR A 139 13.98 -11.71 -15.50
C THR A 139 15.36 -12.33 -15.38
N THR A 140 15.48 -13.62 -15.70
CA THR A 140 16.75 -14.19 -16.11
C THR A 140 16.56 -14.76 -17.52
N PRO A 141 17.07 -14.13 -18.57
CA PRO A 141 17.07 -14.74 -19.89
C PRO A 141 18.08 -15.89 -19.84
N SER A 142 17.57 -17.12 -19.94
CA SER A 142 18.39 -18.29 -20.23
C SER A 142 18.92 -18.15 -21.64
N SER A 143 20.13 -17.65 -21.77
CA SER A 143 20.93 -17.76 -22.99
C SER A 143 21.58 -19.14 -22.99
N GLU A 144 20.91 -20.11 -23.59
CA GLU A 144 21.51 -21.38 -23.94
C GLU A 144 22.12 -21.25 -25.34
N PRO A 145 23.43 -21.49 -25.49
CA PRO A 145 24.06 -21.49 -26.81
C PRO A 145 23.69 -22.79 -27.56
N ALA A 146 23.14 -22.62 -28.75
CA ALA A 146 22.93 -23.72 -29.68
C ALA A 146 24.28 -24.32 -30.09
N GLU A 147 24.60 -25.51 -29.62
CA GLU A 147 25.72 -26.31 -30.09
C GLU A 147 25.34 -27.00 -31.41
N LYS A 148 26.02 -26.56 -32.48
CA LYS A 148 25.99 -27.25 -33.77
C LYS A 148 26.80 -28.54 -33.65
N SER A 149 26.17 -29.68 -33.80
CA SER A 149 26.88 -30.93 -34.15
C SER A 149 26.64 -31.24 -35.59
N SER A 150 27.72 -31.13 -36.36
CA SER A 150 27.82 -31.72 -37.70
C SER A 150 28.44 -33.12 -37.56
N HIS A 151 27.76 -34.12 -37.98
CA HIS A 151 28.26 -35.26 -38.77
C HIS A 151 27.14 -36.06 -39.36
#